data_51c63989009bd64b91afaa3fed121aa0
#
_entry.id   51c63989009bd64b91afaa3fed121aa0
#
_cell.length_a   1.000
_cell.length_b   1.000
_cell.length_c   1.000
_cell.angle_alpha   90.00
_cell.angle_beta   90.00
_cell.angle_gamma   90.00
#
_symmetry.space_group_name_H-M   'P 1'
#
loop_
_entity.id
_entity.type
_entity.pdbx_description
1 polymer ?
#
loop_
_entity_poly.entity_id
_entity_poly.type
_entity_poly.pdbx_seq_one_letter_code
_entity_poly.pdbx_strand_id
1 'polypeptide(L)'
;MGKKFDMLALGEVLLRLSPEGNERLTQGTRFEKQLGGAELNVAVGAANLGLTTGVISKIPSHAIGNYAKREIRRNGVDTDYLAGDDSADSRLGIYYYEYGADPRKPQVVYDRKYSSVNKLSLEDFPEEMYENTRCFHTSGITLGLGGPVRENAIEMMKKFKEKGALISFDVNFRGNLWTGDEARDCITKILPIVDIFFCSESTANLTFGKTGDIKEILKSFSDEYDIAVVAATQRIVHSPKSHTF
;
A
#
# COMPACT_ATOMS: atom_id res chain seq x y z
N MET A 1 -2.47 13.29 -26.58
CA MET A 1 -1.53 13.71 -25.54
C MET A 1 -1.18 12.48 -24.69
N GLY A 2 0.08 12.33 -24.23
CA GLY A 2 0.42 11.22 -23.31
C GLY A 2 -0.25 11.40 -21.95
N LYS A 3 -0.55 10.30 -21.26
CA LYS A 3 -1.08 10.33 -19.90
C LYS A 3 -0.05 10.98 -18.95
N LYS A 4 -0.50 11.80 -17.99
CA LYS A 4 0.37 12.56 -17.07
C LYS A 4 1.17 11.64 -16.14
N PHE A 5 0.54 10.57 -15.64
CA PHE A 5 1.16 9.65 -14.69
C PHE A 5 1.43 8.29 -15.32
N ASP A 6 2.63 7.77 -15.13
CA ASP A 6 2.93 6.36 -15.38
C ASP A 6 2.26 5.48 -14.32
N MET A 7 2.22 5.94 -13.05
CA MET A 7 1.53 5.23 -11.98
C MET A 7 0.93 6.18 -10.93
N LEU A 8 -0.32 5.92 -10.54
CA LEU A 8 -0.93 6.43 -9.31
C LEU A 8 -1.12 5.28 -8.31
N ALA A 9 -0.73 5.51 -7.05
CA ALA A 9 -0.86 4.53 -5.98
C ALA A 9 -1.83 5.01 -4.90
N LEU A 10 -2.89 4.22 -4.64
CA LEU A 10 -3.88 4.49 -3.60
C LEU A 10 -3.54 3.72 -2.33
N GLY A 11 -3.33 4.43 -1.23
CA GLY A 11 -3.13 3.79 0.07
C GLY A 11 -3.01 4.77 1.23
N GLU A 12 -2.81 4.22 2.42
CA GLU A 12 -2.64 4.99 3.64
C GLU A 12 -1.22 5.52 3.76
N VAL A 13 -1.09 6.83 3.95
CA VAL A 13 0.15 7.48 4.34
C VAL A 13 0.28 7.42 5.87
N LEU A 14 1.32 6.76 6.35
CA LEU A 14 1.57 6.54 7.77
C LEU A 14 2.75 7.38 8.26
N LEU A 15 2.64 7.91 9.48
CA LEU A 15 3.77 8.45 10.21
C LEU A 15 4.49 7.31 10.94
N ARG A 16 5.76 7.10 10.62
CA ARG A 16 6.63 6.17 11.34
C ARG A 16 7.39 6.93 12.40
N LEU A 17 7.37 6.42 13.63
CA LEU A 17 8.15 6.91 14.76
C LEU A 17 9.07 5.78 15.25
N SER A 18 10.38 6.00 15.19
CA SER A 18 11.38 5.04 15.67
C SER A 18 12.22 5.68 16.78
N PRO A 19 12.50 5.00 17.90
CA PRO A 19 13.50 5.49 18.87
C PRO A 19 14.87 5.67 18.18
N GLU A 20 15.69 6.55 18.69
CA GLU A 20 17.05 6.76 18.19
C GLU A 20 17.89 5.47 18.30
N GLY A 21 18.64 5.16 17.27
CA GLY A 21 19.54 4.02 17.25
C GLY A 21 18.81 2.68 17.50
N ASN A 22 19.28 1.92 18.49
CA ASN A 22 18.73 0.62 18.88
C ASN A 22 17.96 0.67 20.20
N GLU A 23 17.54 1.85 20.65
CA GLU A 23 16.76 1.98 21.89
C GLU A 23 15.41 1.26 21.79
N ARG A 24 14.91 0.83 22.94
CA ARG A 24 13.55 0.26 23.01
C ARG A 24 12.50 1.35 23.07
N LEU A 25 11.31 1.05 22.59
CA LEU A 25 10.14 1.94 22.73
C LEU A 25 9.85 2.32 24.20
N THR A 26 10.23 1.45 25.14
CA THR A 26 10.06 1.67 26.58
C THR A 26 11.17 2.50 27.23
N GLN A 27 12.22 2.85 26.51
CA GLN A 27 13.42 3.49 27.07
C GLN A 27 13.75 4.82 26.41
N GLY A 28 13.52 4.94 25.10
CA GLY A 28 13.84 6.14 24.33
C GLY A 28 13.01 7.35 24.75
N THR A 29 13.64 8.54 24.74
CA THR A 29 12.97 9.81 24.99
C THR A 29 12.78 10.64 23.73
N ARG A 30 13.34 10.20 22.61
CA ARG A 30 13.29 10.85 21.30
C ARG A 30 12.84 9.88 20.22
N PHE A 31 12.19 10.42 19.19
CA PHE A 31 11.79 9.67 18.02
C PHE A 31 12.27 10.33 16.73
N GLU A 32 12.87 9.53 15.87
CA GLU A 32 13.01 9.87 14.46
C GLU A 32 11.66 9.68 13.76
N LYS A 33 11.26 10.67 12.97
CA LYS A 33 10.03 10.59 12.18
C LYS A 33 10.32 10.38 10.71
N GLN A 34 9.61 9.46 10.13
CA GLN A 34 9.65 9.13 8.70
C GLN A 34 8.24 8.87 8.19
N LEU A 35 8.06 8.80 6.88
CA LEU A 35 6.81 8.31 6.32
C LEU A 35 6.91 6.82 5.99
N GLY A 36 5.76 6.17 6.03
CA GLY A 36 5.54 4.82 5.56
C GLY A 36 4.21 4.72 4.82
N GLY A 37 3.94 3.55 4.30
CA GLY A 37 2.77 3.21 3.50
C GLY A 37 3.21 2.28 2.39
N ALA A 38 2.52 1.14 2.23
CA ALA A 38 2.93 0.14 1.25
C ALA A 38 2.90 0.72 -0.16
N GLU A 39 1.78 1.35 -0.52
CA GLU A 39 1.55 1.94 -1.83
C GLU A 39 2.41 3.19 -2.06
N LEU A 40 2.63 4.00 -1.01
CA LEU A 40 3.57 5.12 -1.07
C LEU A 40 5.00 4.62 -1.36
N ASN A 41 5.43 3.54 -0.73
CA ASN A 41 6.75 2.96 -0.99
C ASN A 41 6.90 2.48 -2.43
N VAL A 42 5.84 1.91 -3.03
CA VAL A 42 5.82 1.53 -4.45
C VAL A 42 5.94 2.77 -5.33
N ALA A 43 5.17 3.84 -5.04
CA ALA A 43 5.25 5.09 -5.80
C ALA A 43 6.65 5.72 -5.72
N VAL A 44 7.28 5.75 -4.53
CA VAL A 44 8.66 6.25 -4.34
C VAL A 44 9.66 5.38 -5.09
N GLY A 45 9.53 4.05 -5.01
CA GLY A 45 10.40 3.13 -5.74
C GLY A 45 10.33 3.34 -7.24
N ALA A 46 9.13 3.49 -7.79
CA ALA A 46 8.91 3.74 -9.21
C ALA A 46 9.44 5.13 -9.64
N ALA A 47 9.26 6.16 -8.82
CA ALA A 47 9.83 7.49 -9.06
C ALA A 47 11.36 7.45 -9.14
N ASN A 48 12.01 6.72 -8.24
CA ASN A 48 13.46 6.53 -8.25
C ASN A 48 13.97 5.78 -9.50
N LEU A 49 13.09 5.02 -10.16
CA LEU A 49 13.37 4.37 -11.45
C LEU A 49 13.04 5.27 -12.66
N GLY A 50 12.66 6.53 -12.42
CA GLY A 50 12.41 7.52 -13.47
C GLY A 50 10.97 7.57 -13.98
N LEU A 51 10.01 6.91 -13.32
CA LEU A 51 8.59 6.99 -13.66
C LEU A 51 7.94 8.22 -13.04
N THR A 52 6.96 8.79 -13.73
CA THR A 52 6.10 9.85 -13.18
C THR A 52 5.03 9.22 -12.30
N THR A 53 5.15 9.40 -10.98
CA THR A 53 4.27 8.76 -10.01
C THR A 53 3.54 9.78 -9.14
N GLY A 54 2.38 9.39 -8.64
CA GLY A 54 1.62 10.16 -7.65
C GLY A 54 0.96 9.24 -6.62
N VAL A 55 0.56 9.83 -5.50
CA VAL A 55 -0.16 9.11 -4.44
C VAL A 55 -1.57 9.66 -4.29
N ILE A 56 -2.54 8.74 -4.19
CA ILE A 56 -3.93 9.01 -3.87
C ILE A 56 -4.13 8.64 -2.39
N SER A 57 -4.51 9.62 -1.57
CA SER A 57 -4.80 9.39 -0.15
C SER A 57 -5.59 10.57 0.42
N LYS A 58 -6.05 10.43 1.66
CA LYS A 58 -6.61 11.54 2.44
C LYS A 58 -5.79 11.72 3.71
N ILE A 59 -5.31 12.93 3.94
CA ILE A 59 -4.40 13.28 5.03
C ILE A 59 -4.93 14.51 5.78
N PRO A 60 -4.59 14.72 7.06
CA PRO A 60 -5.00 15.92 7.79
C PRO A 60 -4.42 17.18 7.15
N SER A 61 -5.19 18.27 7.18
CA SER A 61 -4.75 19.57 6.64
C SER A 61 -3.81 20.35 7.57
N HIS A 62 -3.56 19.87 8.79
CA HIS A 62 -2.68 20.53 9.77
C HIS A 62 -1.18 20.22 9.55
N ALA A 63 -0.31 20.71 10.45
CA ALA A 63 1.15 20.65 10.32
C ALA A 63 1.73 19.24 10.05
N ILE A 64 1.13 18.17 10.61
CA ILE A 64 1.60 16.78 10.36
C ILE A 64 1.28 16.32 8.94
N GLY A 65 0.10 16.64 8.41
CA GLY A 65 -0.22 16.36 7.01
C GLY A 65 0.66 17.19 6.05
N ASN A 66 0.94 18.46 6.38
CA ASN A 66 1.87 19.28 5.61
C ASN A 66 3.30 18.71 5.64
N TYR A 67 3.74 18.13 6.75
CA TYR A 67 4.99 17.38 6.81
C TYR A 67 4.95 16.19 5.85
N ALA A 68 3.88 15.39 5.88
CA ALA A 68 3.74 14.25 4.98
C ALA A 68 3.78 14.68 3.50
N LYS A 69 3.01 15.69 3.11
CA LYS A 69 3.00 16.22 1.74
C LYS A 69 4.39 16.67 1.29
N ARG A 70 5.14 17.34 2.15
CA ARG A 70 6.51 17.77 1.84
C ARG A 70 7.46 16.60 1.66
N GLU A 71 7.42 15.61 2.54
CA GLU A 71 8.32 14.44 2.45
C GLU A 71 8.00 13.58 1.22
N ILE A 72 6.72 13.43 0.84
CA ILE A 72 6.32 12.75 -0.40
C ILE A 72 6.94 13.45 -1.62
N ARG A 73 6.81 14.78 -1.69
CA ARG A 73 7.41 15.57 -2.78
C ARG A 73 8.94 15.48 -2.83
N ARG A 74 9.60 15.43 -1.65
CA ARG A 74 11.06 15.24 -1.60
C ARG A 74 11.53 13.95 -2.24
N ASN A 75 10.68 12.91 -2.23
CA ASN A 75 10.95 11.62 -2.84
C ASN A 75 10.47 11.54 -4.30
N GLY A 76 10.15 12.67 -4.93
CA GLY A 76 9.79 12.74 -6.34
C GLY A 76 8.38 12.26 -6.70
N VAL A 77 7.52 12.07 -5.70
CA VAL A 77 6.13 11.63 -5.90
C VAL A 77 5.19 12.83 -5.89
N ASP A 78 4.33 12.91 -6.90
CA ASP A 78 3.31 13.96 -7.03
C ASP A 78 2.25 13.85 -5.93
N THR A 79 1.74 14.99 -5.50
CA THR A 79 0.78 15.11 -4.40
C THR A 79 -0.53 15.81 -4.79
N ASP A 80 -0.84 15.89 -6.08
CA ASP A 80 -2.05 16.57 -6.56
C ASP A 80 -3.33 15.86 -6.09
N TYR A 81 -3.24 14.54 -5.86
CA TYR A 81 -4.35 13.71 -5.38
C TYR A 81 -4.23 13.33 -3.89
N LEU A 82 -3.60 14.19 -3.09
CA LEU A 82 -3.68 14.14 -1.64
C LEU A 82 -4.81 15.04 -1.16
N ALA A 83 -5.97 14.43 -0.85
CA ALA A 83 -7.11 15.15 -0.29
C ALA A 83 -6.82 15.60 1.15
N GLY A 84 -7.30 16.80 1.51
CA GLY A 84 -7.23 17.32 2.88
C GLY A 84 -8.38 16.83 3.75
N ASP A 85 -8.11 16.56 5.01
CA ASP A 85 -9.12 16.31 6.05
C ASP A 85 -9.06 17.45 7.07
N ASP A 86 -10.06 18.33 7.05
CA ASP A 86 -10.19 19.51 7.93
C ASP A 86 -11.00 19.21 9.20
N SER A 87 -11.44 17.97 9.39
CA SER A 87 -12.22 17.60 10.56
C SER A 87 -11.41 17.67 11.86
N ALA A 88 -12.08 17.90 12.98
CA ALA A 88 -11.43 18.08 14.28
C ALA A 88 -10.66 16.84 14.77
N ASP A 89 -11.03 15.65 14.29
CA ASP A 89 -10.41 14.36 14.59
C ASP A 89 -9.46 13.87 13.47
N SER A 90 -9.09 14.78 12.54
CA SER A 90 -8.18 14.45 11.43
C SER A 90 -6.80 14.04 11.94
N ARG A 91 -6.28 12.91 11.43
CA ARG A 91 -4.98 12.38 11.84
C ARG A 91 -4.34 11.50 10.78
N LEU A 92 -3.01 11.41 10.75
CA LEU A 92 -2.32 10.29 10.12
C LEU A 92 -2.40 9.06 11.02
N GLY A 93 -2.47 7.88 10.42
CA GLY A 93 -2.13 6.66 11.14
C GLY A 93 -0.65 6.69 11.52
N ILE A 94 -0.34 6.16 12.71
CA ILE A 94 1.01 6.10 13.23
C ILE A 94 1.41 4.63 13.40
N TYR A 95 2.67 4.32 13.15
CA TYR A 95 3.28 3.11 13.67
C TYR A 95 4.61 3.42 14.34
N TYR A 96 4.79 2.79 15.49
CA TYR A 96 6.03 2.82 16.23
C TYR A 96 6.87 1.62 15.82
N TYR A 97 8.10 1.86 15.40
CA TYR A 97 9.00 0.82 14.94
C TYR A 97 10.27 0.76 15.75
N GLU A 98 10.43 -0.32 16.49
CA GLU A 98 11.65 -0.62 17.24
C GLU A 98 12.58 -1.48 16.39
N TYR A 99 13.79 -1.01 16.16
CA TYR A 99 14.78 -1.77 15.42
C TYR A 99 15.22 -3.01 16.19
N GLY A 100 15.37 -4.11 15.47
CA GLY A 100 15.97 -5.32 16.02
C GLY A 100 17.46 -5.13 16.33
N ALA A 101 17.91 -5.71 17.43
CA ALA A 101 19.33 -5.83 17.78
C ALA A 101 19.54 -7.24 18.35
N ASP A 102 20.37 -8.04 17.66
CA ASP A 102 20.56 -9.45 18.02
C ASP A 102 20.83 -9.64 19.53
N PRO A 103 20.09 -10.55 20.22
CA PRO A 103 19.07 -11.49 19.70
C PRO A 103 17.62 -10.93 19.63
N ARG A 104 17.42 -9.64 19.93
CA ARG A 104 16.12 -9.00 19.98
C ARG A 104 15.54 -8.79 18.58
N LYS A 105 14.35 -9.32 18.35
CA LYS A 105 13.61 -9.09 17.09
C LYS A 105 13.05 -7.67 17.02
N PRO A 106 12.87 -7.10 15.81
CA PRO A 106 12.18 -5.83 15.64
C PRO A 106 10.71 -5.94 16.11
N GLN A 107 10.16 -4.82 16.59
CA GLN A 107 8.79 -4.74 17.04
C GLN A 107 8.07 -3.59 16.33
N VAL A 108 6.79 -3.80 16.02
CA VAL A 108 5.92 -2.79 15.43
C VAL A 108 4.65 -2.66 16.27
N VAL A 109 4.30 -1.42 16.65
CA VAL A 109 3.04 -1.10 17.31
C VAL A 109 2.27 -0.15 16.42
N TYR A 110 1.02 -0.50 16.05
CA TYR A 110 0.17 0.34 15.21
C TYR A 110 -0.84 1.15 16.02
N ASP A 111 -0.91 2.43 15.73
CA ASP A 111 -1.96 3.35 16.12
C ASP A 111 -2.53 4.02 14.86
N ARG A 112 -3.36 3.28 14.11
CA ARG A 112 -3.85 3.69 12.79
C ARG A 112 -5.37 3.70 12.62
N LYS A 113 -6.12 3.32 13.65
CA LYS A 113 -7.59 3.34 13.55
C LYS A 113 -8.09 4.77 13.37
N TYR A 114 -9.11 4.91 12.54
CA TYR A 114 -9.78 6.20 12.30
C TYR A 114 -8.87 7.30 11.76
N SER A 115 -7.79 6.94 11.07
CA SER A 115 -6.97 7.90 10.34
C SER A 115 -7.74 8.53 9.18
N SER A 116 -7.32 9.70 8.72
CA SER A 116 -8.01 10.48 7.69
C SER A 116 -8.30 9.70 6.41
N VAL A 117 -7.46 8.73 6.04
CA VAL A 117 -7.70 7.87 4.86
C VAL A 117 -9.02 7.11 4.95
N ASN A 118 -9.51 6.78 6.16
CA ASN A 118 -10.80 6.08 6.33
C ASN A 118 -12.01 6.96 5.94
N LYS A 119 -11.80 8.27 5.77
CA LYS A 119 -12.80 9.25 5.31
C LYS A 119 -12.64 9.59 3.82
N LEU A 120 -11.78 8.86 3.09
CA LEU A 120 -11.57 9.07 1.66
C LEU A 120 -12.87 8.80 0.91
N SER A 121 -13.23 9.72 0.00
CA SER A 121 -14.38 9.61 -0.90
C SER A 121 -13.95 9.78 -2.35
N LEU A 122 -14.72 9.22 -3.29
CA LEU A 122 -14.53 9.46 -4.73
C LEU A 122 -14.65 10.94 -5.09
N GLU A 123 -15.51 11.66 -4.37
CA GLU A 123 -15.77 13.10 -4.57
C GLU A 123 -14.56 13.97 -4.20
N ASP A 124 -13.59 13.43 -3.47
CA ASP A 124 -12.33 14.13 -3.16
C ASP A 124 -11.45 14.34 -4.42
N PHE A 125 -11.76 13.66 -5.55
CA PHE A 125 -10.88 13.60 -6.73
C PHE A 125 -11.63 13.92 -8.02
N PRO A 126 -10.98 14.67 -8.96
CA PRO A 126 -11.58 15.01 -10.24
C PRO A 126 -11.58 13.78 -11.19
N GLU A 127 -12.57 13.70 -12.06
CA GLU A 127 -12.69 12.62 -13.06
C GLU A 127 -11.48 12.52 -14.01
N GLU A 128 -10.81 13.62 -14.30
CA GLU A 128 -9.62 13.65 -15.15
C GLU A 128 -8.46 12.80 -14.59
N MET A 129 -8.42 12.54 -13.26
CA MET A 129 -7.44 11.67 -12.62
C MET A 129 -7.40 10.29 -13.28
N TYR A 130 -8.58 9.72 -13.56
CA TYR A 130 -8.71 8.39 -14.14
C TYR A 130 -8.20 8.33 -15.59
N GLU A 131 -8.37 9.40 -16.34
CA GLU A 131 -7.95 9.49 -17.75
C GLU A 131 -6.44 9.68 -17.90
N ASN A 132 -5.82 10.35 -16.93
CA ASN A 132 -4.42 10.77 -16.99
C ASN A 132 -3.42 9.76 -16.40
N THR A 133 -3.85 8.49 -16.16
CA THR A 133 -3.04 7.48 -15.47
C THR A 133 -2.86 6.24 -16.33
N ARG A 134 -1.63 5.75 -16.48
CA ARG A 134 -1.31 4.50 -17.19
C ARG A 134 -1.52 3.27 -16.35
N CYS A 135 -1.13 3.32 -15.07
CA CYS A 135 -1.23 2.22 -14.14
C CYS A 135 -1.76 2.70 -12.79
N PHE A 136 -2.78 2.08 -12.27
CA PHE A 136 -3.27 2.28 -10.92
C PHE A 136 -2.81 1.13 -10.03
N HIS A 137 -2.20 1.45 -8.89
CA HIS A 137 -1.71 0.47 -7.92
C HIS A 137 -2.40 0.62 -6.56
N THR A 138 -2.81 -0.48 -5.98
CA THR A 138 -3.26 -0.56 -4.58
C THR A 138 -2.95 -1.93 -3.99
N SER A 139 -3.23 -2.14 -2.71
CA SER A 139 -2.92 -3.41 -2.06
C SER A 139 -4.04 -3.91 -1.14
N GLY A 140 -3.87 -5.16 -0.69
CA GLY A 140 -4.74 -5.75 0.32
C GLY A 140 -4.66 -5.05 1.68
N ILE A 141 -3.66 -4.22 1.94
CA ILE A 141 -3.64 -3.37 3.14
C ILE A 141 -4.76 -2.33 3.05
N THR A 142 -4.86 -1.62 1.92
CA THR A 142 -5.91 -0.62 1.71
C THR A 142 -7.30 -1.24 1.77
N LEU A 143 -7.52 -2.38 1.11
CA LEU A 143 -8.79 -3.11 1.20
C LEU A 143 -9.06 -3.65 2.62
N GLY A 144 -8.02 -4.07 3.33
CA GLY A 144 -8.10 -4.58 4.71
C GLY A 144 -8.47 -3.52 5.75
N LEU A 145 -8.34 -2.21 5.44
CA LEU A 145 -8.83 -1.15 6.31
C LEU A 145 -10.36 -1.22 6.48
N GLY A 146 -11.07 -1.80 5.51
CA GLY A 146 -12.51 -1.97 5.54
C GLY A 146 -13.31 -0.68 5.34
N GLY A 147 -14.62 -0.75 5.58
CA GLY A 147 -15.53 0.40 5.51
C GLY A 147 -15.46 1.17 4.18
N PRO A 148 -15.74 2.49 4.20
CA PRO A 148 -15.81 3.30 2.98
C PRO A 148 -14.54 3.28 2.14
N VAL A 149 -13.35 3.20 2.75
CA VAL A 149 -12.09 3.19 1.99
C VAL A 149 -11.95 1.95 1.12
N ARG A 150 -12.40 0.78 1.60
CA ARG A 150 -12.43 -0.46 0.79
C ARG A 150 -13.36 -0.31 -0.40
N GLU A 151 -14.57 0.17 -0.17
CA GLU A 151 -15.58 0.34 -1.21
C GLU A 151 -15.12 1.33 -2.29
N ASN A 152 -14.61 2.47 -1.86
CA ASN A 152 -14.08 3.50 -2.76
C ASN A 152 -12.84 3.03 -3.51
N ALA A 153 -11.93 2.26 -2.88
CA ALA A 153 -10.77 1.70 -3.56
C ALA A 153 -11.18 0.73 -4.69
N ILE A 154 -12.15 -0.15 -4.45
CA ILE A 154 -12.68 -1.07 -5.45
C ILE A 154 -13.34 -0.29 -6.60
N GLU A 155 -14.10 0.74 -6.28
CA GLU A 155 -14.75 1.56 -7.31
C GLU A 155 -13.72 2.36 -8.13
N MET A 156 -12.67 2.89 -7.51
CA MET A 156 -11.55 3.51 -8.22
C MET A 156 -10.86 2.52 -9.16
N MET A 157 -10.61 1.26 -8.73
CA MET A 157 -10.05 0.23 -9.60
C MET A 157 -10.87 0.06 -10.87
N LYS A 158 -12.20 -0.02 -10.76
CA LYS A 158 -13.11 -0.13 -11.91
C LYS A 158 -13.03 1.08 -12.82
N LYS A 159 -13.13 2.29 -12.26
CA LYS A 159 -13.05 3.54 -13.03
C LYS A 159 -11.71 3.67 -13.78
N PHE A 160 -10.59 3.37 -13.13
CA PHE A 160 -9.28 3.35 -13.80
C PHE A 160 -9.23 2.31 -14.93
N LYS A 161 -9.78 1.11 -14.71
CA LYS A 161 -9.86 0.05 -15.73
C LYS A 161 -10.70 0.50 -16.93
N GLU A 162 -11.86 1.09 -16.69
CA GLU A 162 -12.75 1.63 -17.73
C GLU A 162 -12.09 2.72 -18.58
N LYS A 163 -11.19 3.52 -17.97
CA LYS A 163 -10.39 4.54 -18.66
C LYS A 163 -9.09 3.99 -19.27
N GLY A 164 -8.94 2.66 -19.30
CA GLY A 164 -7.83 1.96 -19.95
C GLY A 164 -6.51 2.06 -19.20
N ALA A 165 -6.53 2.23 -17.89
CA ALA A 165 -5.36 2.06 -17.05
C ALA A 165 -5.14 0.58 -16.73
N LEU A 166 -3.88 0.15 -16.60
CA LEU A 166 -3.53 -1.13 -16.02
C LEU A 166 -3.82 -1.13 -14.53
N ILE A 167 -4.37 -2.21 -14.00
CA ILE A 167 -4.62 -2.39 -12.57
C ILE A 167 -3.54 -3.28 -11.98
N SER A 168 -2.75 -2.73 -11.07
CA SER A 168 -1.72 -3.43 -10.29
C SER A 168 -2.20 -3.64 -8.86
N PHE A 169 -2.15 -4.87 -8.39
CA PHE A 169 -2.61 -5.23 -7.05
C PHE A 169 -1.62 -6.16 -6.33
N ASP A 170 -1.24 -5.79 -5.09
CA ASP A 170 -0.46 -6.65 -4.19
C ASP A 170 -1.36 -7.15 -3.06
N VAL A 171 -1.48 -8.47 -2.90
CA VAL A 171 -2.28 -9.06 -1.80
C VAL A 171 -1.82 -8.56 -0.45
N ASN A 172 -0.53 -8.43 -0.23
CA ASN A 172 0.11 -7.82 0.95
C ASN A 172 -0.65 -8.11 2.26
N PHE A 173 -1.00 -9.38 2.46
CA PHE A 173 -1.89 -9.83 3.53
C PHE A 173 -1.40 -9.41 4.92
N ARG A 174 -2.32 -8.93 5.74
CA ARG A 174 -2.07 -8.52 7.12
C ARG A 174 -3.15 -9.08 8.04
N GLY A 175 -2.83 -10.13 8.79
CA GLY A 175 -3.78 -10.79 9.69
C GLY A 175 -4.29 -9.93 10.87
N ASN A 176 -3.72 -8.74 11.09
CA ASN A 176 -4.22 -7.76 12.05
C ASN A 176 -5.28 -6.81 11.47
N LEU A 177 -5.56 -6.87 10.17
CA LEU A 177 -6.61 -6.08 9.49
C LEU A 177 -7.84 -6.94 9.19
N TRP A 178 -7.64 -8.16 8.72
CA TRP A 178 -8.71 -9.06 8.30
C TRP A 178 -8.25 -10.53 8.36
N THR A 179 -9.19 -11.45 8.30
CA THR A 179 -8.93 -12.90 8.23
C THR A 179 -8.56 -13.32 6.79
N GLY A 180 -8.01 -14.52 6.64
CA GLY A 180 -7.73 -15.09 5.32
C GLY A 180 -8.99 -15.26 4.47
N ASP A 181 -10.10 -15.66 5.08
CA ASP A 181 -11.38 -15.83 4.40
C ASP A 181 -11.97 -14.48 3.94
N GLU A 182 -11.96 -13.46 4.80
CA GLU A 182 -12.38 -12.11 4.42
C GLU A 182 -11.54 -11.53 3.27
N ALA A 183 -10.23 -11.75 3.33
CA ALA A 183 -9.32 -11.33 2.27
C ALA A 183 -9.64 -12.06 0.95
N ARG A 184 -9.80 -13.39 0.98
CA ARG A 184 -10.19 -14.19 -0.19
C ARG A 184 -11.49 -13.67 -0.81
N ASP A 185 -12.55 -13.54 -0.01
CA ASP A 185 -13.88 -13.17 -0.47
C ASP A 185 -13.92 -11.76 -1.08
N CYS A 186 -13.07 -10.86 -0.59
CA CYS A 186 -12.92 -9.52 -1.14
C CYS A 186 -12.07 -9.53 -2.41
N ILE A 187 -10.87 -10.13 -2.36
CA ILE A 187 -9.88 -10.06 -3.44
C ILE A 187 -10.35 -10.86 -4.67
N THR A 188 -10.96 -12.02 -4.49
CA THR A 188 -11.48 -12.81 -5.62
C THR A 188 -12.44 -12.00 -6.50
N LYS A 189 -13.20 -11.07 -5.95
CA LYS A 189 -14.13 -10.22 -6.70
C LYS A 189 -13.44 -9.19 -7.60
N ILE A 190 -12.22 -8.81 -7.27
CA ILE A 190 -11.45 -7.81 -8.04
C ILE A 190 -10.45 -8.45 -9.01
N LEU A 191 -10.07 -9.71 -8.81
CA LEU A 191 -9.09 -10.39 -9.69
C LEU A 191 -9.42 -10.30 -11.19
N PRO A 192 -10.70 -10.39 -11.63
CA PRO A 192 -11.04 -10.27 -13.06
C PRO A 192 -10.70 -8.92 -13.71
N ILE A 193 -10.41 -7.88 -12.94
CA ILE A 193 -10.02 -6.56 -13.47
C ILE A 193 -8.54 -6.24 -13.25
N VAL A 194 -7.78 -7.14 -12.59
CA VAL A 194 -6.36 -6.97 -12.28
C VAL A 194 -5.50 -7.42 -13.46
N ASP A 195 -4.53 -6.60 -13.85
CA ASP A 195 -3.57 -6.89 -14.92
C ASP A 195 -2.21 -7.37 -14.40
N ILE A 196 -1.81 -6.83 -13.24
CA ILE A 196 -0.53 -7.13 -12.58
C ILE A 196 -0.83 -7.51 -11.13
N PHE A 197 -0.49 -8.74 -10.76
CA PHE A 197 -0.83 -9.32 -9.46
C PHE A 197 0.41 -9.79 -8.71
N PHE A 198 0.54 -9.34 -7.46
CA PHE A 198 1.61 -9.77 -6.58
C PHE A 198 1.04 -10.61 -5.43
N CYS A 199 1.54 -11.85 -5.28
CA CYS A 199 1.12 -12.74 -4.21
C CYS A 199 2.26 -13.66 -3.82
N SER A 200 2.67 -13.65 -2.54
CA SER A 200 3.65 -14.63 -2.05
C SER A 200 3.05 -16.03 -1.96
N GLU A 201 3.89 -17.06 -2.05
CA GLU A 201 3.48 -18.46 -1.90
C GLU A 201 2.70 -18.69 -0.60
N SER A 202 3.22 -18.21 0.53
CA SER A 202 2.56 -18.35 1.83
C SER A 202 1.20 -17.65 1.88
N THR A 203 1.05 -16.51 1.23
CA THR A 203 -0.24 -15.79 1.13
C THR A 203 -1.20 -16.51 0.20
N ALA A 204 -0.73 -17.03 -0.93
CA ALA A 204 -1.55 -17.81 -1.86
C ALA A 204 -2.14 -19.06 -1.19
N ASN A 205 -1.32 -19.75 -0.40
CA ASN A 205 -1.75 -20.90 0.38
C ASN A 205 -2.77 -20.49 1.47
N LEU A 206 -2.43 -19.51 2.32
CA LEU A 206 -3.26 -19.08 3.44
C LEU A 206 -4.60 -18.49 3.00
N THR A 207 -4.59 -17.66 1.98
CA THR A 207 -5.77 -16.87 1.57
C THR A 207 -6.61 -17.60 0.53
N PHE A 208 -5.97 -18.22 -0.47
CA PHE A 208 -6.67 -18.82 -1.61
C PHE A 208 -6.64 -20.35 -1.61
N GLY A 209 -5.98 -20.99 -0.62
CA GLY A 209 -5.86 -22.45 -0.55
C GLY A 209 -5.05 -23.06 -1.70
N LYS A 210 -4.27 -22.24 -2.43
CA LYS A 210 -3.45 -22.74 -3.55
C LYS A 210 -2.20 -23.45 -3.02
N THR A 211 -1.95 -24.65 -3.56
CA THR A 211 -0.82 -25.51 -3.19
C THR A 211 -0.03 -25.89 -4.42
N GLY A 212 1.22 -26.32 -4.25
CA GLY A 212 2.14 -26.64 -5.33
C GLY A 212 3.42 -25.81 -5.26
N ASP A 213 4.25 -25.89 -6.27
CA ASP A 213 5.40 -25.01 -6.37
C ASP A 213 4.96 -23.57 -6.77
N ILE A 214 5.84 -22.59 -6.53
CA ILE A 214 5.51 -21.19 -6.77
C ILE A 214 5.13 -20.92 -8.24
N LYS A 215 5.73 -21.63 -9.20
CA LYS A 215 5.43 -21.42 -10.64
C LYS A 215 4.04 -21.93 -10.96
N GLU A 216 3.64 -23.07 -10.40
CA GLU A 216 2.30 -23.64 -10.56
C GLU A 216 1.24 -22.71 -9.94
N ILE A 217 1.52 -22.17 -8.74
CA ILE A 217 0.66 -21.21 -8.07
C ILE A 217 0.48 -19.95 -8.93
N LEU A 218 1.58 -19.31 -9.39
CA LEU A 218 1.51 -18.11 -10.22
C LEU A 218 0.75 -18.38 -11.52
N LYS A 219 1.05 -19.50 -12.19
CA LYS A 219 0.35 -19.90 -13.41
C LYS A 219 -1.15 -20.09 -13.16
N SER A 220 -1.53 -20.69 -12.04
CA SER A 220 -2.95 -20.92 -11.73
C SER A 220 -3.76 -19.63 -11.59
N PHE A 221 -3.16 -18.54 -11.06
CA PHE A 221 -3.83 -17.24 -11.02
C PHE A 221 -3.95 -16.61 -12.41
N SER A 222 -2.89 -16.70 -13.21
CA SER A 222 -2.94 -16.20 -14.60
C SER A 222 -4.00 -16.92 -15.43
N ASP A 223 -4.07 -18.26 -15.36
CA ASP A 223 -5.02 -19.06 -16.13
C ASP A 223 -6.48 -18.86 -15.66
N GLU A 224 -6.70 -18.72 -14.34
CA GLU A 224 -8.04 -18.64 -13.75
C GLU A 224 -8.68 -17.25 -13.94
N TYR A 225 -7.89 -16.18 -13.91
CA TYR A 225 -8.40 -14.81 -13.93
C TYR A 225 -7.94 -13.98 -15.14
N ASP A 226 -7.25 -14.58 -16.10
CA ASP A 226 -6.69 -13.91 -17.29
C ASP A 226 -5.74 -12.73 -16.93
N ILE A 227 -4.93 -12.92 -15.87
CA ILE A 227 -4.00 -11.92 -15.39
C ILE A 227 -2.72 -11.95 -16.22
N ALA A 228 -2.38 -10.81 -16.82
CA ALA A 228 -1.24 -10.70 -17.74
C ALA A 228 0.13 -10.91 -17.04
N VAL A 229 0.29 -10.41 -15.80
CA VAL A 229 1.52 -10.54 -15.02
C VAL A 229 1.19 -11.00 -13.60
N VAL A 230 1.69 -12.17 -13.21
CA VAL A 230 1.62 -12.66 -11.83
C VAL A 230 3.04 -12.82 -11.29
N ALA A 231 3.33 -12.19 -10.16
CA ALA A 231 4.67 -12.14 -9.58
C ALA A 231 4.69 -12.47 -8.08
N ALA A 232 5.79 -13.04 -7.64
CA ALA A 232 6.07 -13.29 -6.24
C ALA A 232 7.55 -13.00 -5.94
N THR A 233 7.84 -12.66 -4.68
CA THR A 233 9.20 -12.61 -4.18
C THR A 233 9.47 -13.81 -3.29
N GLN A 234 10.63 -14.44 -3.47
CA GLN A 234 11.14 -15.47 -2.56
C GLN A 234 12.31 -14.90 -1.77
N ARG A 235 12.32 -15.12 -0.46
CA ARG A 235 13.39 -14.65 0.42
C ARG A 235 14.05 -15.82 1.13
N ILE A 236 15.35 -15.95 0.95
CA ILE A 236 16.19 -16.90 1.69
C ILE A 236 16.95 -16.12 2.76
N VAL A 237 16.78 -16.52 4.02
CA VAL A 237 17.46 -15.90 5.15
C VAL A 237 18.70 -16.73 5.48
N HIS A 238 19.89 -16.20 5.24
CA HIS A 238 21.16 -16.83 5.57
C HIS A 238 21.62 -16.46 6.98
N SER A 239 21.38 -15.20 7.38
CA SER A 239 21.65 -14.69 8.72
C SER A 239 20.78 -13.45 8.97
N PRO A 240 20.76 -12.88 10.20
CA PRO A 240 20.03 -11.62 10.46
C PRO A 240 20.44 -10.43 9.57
N LYS A 241 21.64 -10.50 8.97
CA LYS A 241 22.19 -9.42 8.11
C LYS A 241 22.40 -9.85 6.65
N SER A 242 22.09 -11.10 6.28
CA SER A 242 22.32 -11.62 4.94
C SER A 242 21.09 -12.35 4.42
N HIS A 243 20.53 -11.85 3.33
CA HIS A 243 19.35 -12.40 2.67
C HIS A 243 19.56 -12.44 1.16
N THR A 244 18.95 -13.44 0.52
CA THR A 244 18.76 -13.49 -0.95
C THR A 244 17.29 -13.27 -1.27
N PHE A 245 16.99 -12.49 -2.29
CA PHE A 245 15.64 -12.25 -2.84
C PHE A 245 15.58 -12.76 -4.26
#